data_bc98a9486d02c932310b4412560ca471
#
_entry.id   bc98a9486d02c932310b4412560ca471
#
_cell.length_a   1.000
_cell.length_b   1.000
_cell.length_c   1.000
_cell.angle_alpha   90.00
_cell.angle_beta   90.00
_cell.angle_gamma   90.00
#
_symmetry.space_group_name_H-M   'P 1'
#
loop_
_entity.id
_entity.type
_entity.pdbx_description
1 polymer ?
#
loop_
_entity_poly.entity_id
_entity_poly.type
_entity_poly.pdbx_seq_one_letter_code
_entity_poly.pdbx_strand_id
1 'polypeptide(L)'
;MAESAREPASGGMATIAARGSLLNSAQWFANKLATAGAMFLVARMVSPEEYGLASQSLAIYQFAVFLAPLTLGDVLIARSDRLACLRESARALAWKIGLAMSAVVLAVIPLAIVAYPRYPGTWLAGLIATLAVRPLIEASLVLPLSEARIRLEFRRIALVDGLVQFAATCGTLLTAALGGGAASLVAPQVVAVAARARIYGTQVRSAVVRGASLARQRLLFRAFLPAALAQYAHNVLAMLEILVLGFVATGAETGLFGLAYTLAAQANTIIAFQLGQVLQPIFGHLRDDPRRQVLGFIRVQRALAAVCVPVAVCQAIVAAPLFRLAFPSDWQAAVPTFQVVSLAQAVYFTSGPTMSCLRAQHRFRFLLWWQSIQLLLSVPLYTVGASASGAAGVAAASGVAWALSMLVGIAAVIRGIERRPLVCAAGVLLQPWLICLPALLLGYWAVTKLSALGLLGDLITTFVAVPALFVMMLQGMRFLNRDIDQAIGAVKKAVVRRRQG
;
A
#
# COMPACT_ATOMS: atom_id res chain seq x y z
N MET A 1 -4.03 9.64 54.59
CA MET A 1 -3.04 10.23 53.72
C MET A 1 -3.35 9.70 52.31
N ALA A 2 -4.05 10.48 51.51
CA ALA A 2 -4.43 10.14 50.15
C ALA A 2 -3.36 10.75 49.19
N GLU A 3 -2.58 9.87 48.60
CA GLU A 3 -1.56 10.23 47.62
C GLU A 3 -2.26 10.48 46.28
N SER A 4 -2.26 11.74 45.88
CA SER A 4 -2.85 12.27 44.66
C SER A 4 -2.20 11.60 43.45
N ALA A 5 -2.92 10.72 42.78
CA ALA A 5 -2.61 10.28 41.41
C ALA A 5 -2.62 11.53 40.49
N ARG A 6 -1.45 12.04 40.14
CA ARG A 6 -1.29 13.07 39.11
C ARG A 6 -1.73 12.49 37.78
N GLU A 7 -2.85 12.96 37.24
CA GLU A 7 -3.20 12.81 35.84
C GLU A 7 -2.02 13.34 34.99
N PRO A 8 -1.49 12.56 34.05
CA PRO A 8 -0.47 13.08 33.16
C PRO A 8 -1.12 14.13 32.26
N ALA A 9 -0.59 15.35 32.30
CA ALA A 9 -1.07 16.49 31.57
C ALA A 9 -1.33 16.11 30.08
N SER A 10 -2.56 16.32 29.61
CA SER A 10 -3.03 15.98 28.26
C SER A 10 -2.16 16.57 27.13
N GLY A 11 -1.42 17.66 27.40
CA GLY A 11 -0.43 18.24 26.48
C GLY A 11 0.82 17.40 26.26
N GLY A 12 1.24 16.58 27.23
CA GLY A 12 2.44 15.73 27.11
C GLY A 12 2.23 14.52 26.18
N MET A 13 1.08 13.85 26.27
CA MET A 13 0.78 12.69 25.42
C MET A 13 0.59 13.08 23.95
N ALA A 14 -0.06 14.21 23.67
CA ALA A 14 -0.23 14.71 22.32
C ALA A 14 1.10 15.07 21.64
N THR A 15 2.04 15.64 22.39
CA THR A 15 3.40 15.98 21.88
C THR A 15 4.25 14.72 21.66
N ILE A 16 4.16 13.72 22.53
CA ILE A 16 4.86 12.43 22.36
C ILE A 16 4.32 11.69 21.14
N ALA A 17 3.00 11.61 20.99
CA ALA A 17 2.35 10.99 19.83
C ALA A 17 2.72 11.73 18.52
N ALA A 18 2.71 13.07 18.52
CA ALA A 18 3.08 13.87 17.36
C ALA A 18 4.57 13.73 16.97
N ARG A 19 5.49 13.70 17.95
CA ARG A 19 6.91 13.43 17.68
C ARG A 19 7.15 12.01 17.20
N GLY A 20 6.47 11.02 17.79
CA GLY A 20 6.55 9.63 17.39
C GLY A 20 6.04 9.42 15.96
N SER A 21 4.93 10.05 15.59
CA SER A 21 4.39 9.96 14.23
C SER A 21 5.29 10.63 13.19
N LEU A 22 5.92 11.76 13.51
CA LEU A 22 6.89 12.43 12.63
C LEU A 22 8.14 11.59 12.38
N LEU A 23 8.70 10.98 13.43
CA LEU A 23 9.86 10.09 13.31
C LEU A 23 9.52 8.85 12.48
N ASN A 24 8.36 8.26 12.73
CA ASN A 24 7.87 7.12 11.95
C ASN A 24 7.67 7.48 10.47
N SER A 25 7.14 8.67 10.19
CA SER A 25 6.96 9.17 8.82
C SER A 25 8.28 9.42 8.11
N ALA A 26 9.24 10.07 8.78
CA ALA A 26 10.56 10.34 8.22
C ALA A 26 11.33 9.06 7.90
N GLN A 27 11.29 8.10 8.81
CA GLN A 27 11.92 6.80 8.63
C GLN A 27 11.25 5.99 7.51
N TRP A 28 9.92 5.99 7.46
CA TRP A 28 9.18 5.30 6.40
C TRP A 28 9.53 5.90 5.02
N PHE A 29 9.64 7.23 4.93
CA PHE A 29 10.08 7.93 3.73
C PHE A 29 11.50 7.53 3.32
N ALA A 30 12.45 7.52 4.28
CA ALA A 30 13.83 7.11 4.03
C ALA A 30 13.91 5.65 3.52
N ASN A 31 13.15 4.74 4.14
CA ASN A 31 13.07 3.34 3.69
C ASN A 31 12.47 3.22 2.27
N LYS A 32 11.47 4.03 1.94
CA LYS A 32 10.89 4.04 0.59
C LYS A 32 11.88 4.52 -0.46
N LEU A 33 12.64 5.56 -0.17
CA LEU A 33 13.73 6.03 -1.05
C LEU A 33 14.82 4.98 -1.21
N ALA A 34 15.25 4.34 -0.11
CA ALA A 34 16.25 3.26 -0.14
C ALA A 34 15.75 2.07 -0.97
N THR A 35 14.50 1.66 -0.80
CA THR A 35 13.89 0.58 -1.57
C THR A 35 13.79 0.95 -3.06
N ALA A 36 13.38 2.17 -3.39
CA ALA A 36 13.33 2.62 -4.78
C ALA A 36 14.72 2.64 -5.42
N GLY A 37 15.74 3.14 -4.70
CA GLY A 37 17.13 3.12 -5.16
C GLY A 37 17.66 1.69 -5.35
N ALA A 38 17.36 0.78 -4.42
CA ALA A 38 17.74 -0.62 -4.53
C ALA A 38 17.11 -1.32 -5.74
N MET A 39 15.87 -0.94 -6.12
CA MET A 39 15.19 -1.52 -7.29
C MET A 39 15.99 -1.32 -8.59
N PHE A 40 16.64 -0.16 -8.77
CA PHE A 40 17.49 0.09 -9.94
C PHE A 40 18.70 -0.83 -9.99
N LEU A 41 19.27 -1.17 -8.82
CA LEU A 41 20.40 -2.10 -8.73
C LEU A 41 19.94 -3.54 -8.92
N VAL A 42 18.83 -3.93 -8.29
CA VAL A 42 18.25 -5.27 -8.44
C VAL A 42 17.89 -5.57 -9.89
N ALA A 43 17.29 -4.62 -10.61
CA ALA A 43 16.94 -4.78 -12.01
C ALA A 43 18.14 -5.01 -12.96
N ARG A 44 19.37 -4.72 -12.51
CA ARG A 44 20.60 -5.04 -13.24
C ARG A 44 21.12 -6.46 -12.98
N MET A 45 20.60 -7.12 -11.96
CA MET A 45 21.08 -8.42 -11.47
C MET A 45 20.04 -9.54 -11.64
N VAL A 46 18.77 -9.16 -11.78
CA VAL A 46 17.62 -10.06 -11.85
C VAL A 46 16.90 -9.83 -13.18
N SER A 47 16.61 -10.90 -13.90
CA SER A 47 15.87 -10.85 -15.16
C SER A 47 14.38 -10.55 -14.96
N PRO A 48 13.65 -10.06 -16.00
CA PRO A 48 12.20 -9.90 -15.92
C PRO A 48 11.45 -11.20 -15.57
N GLU A 49 11.90 -12.36 -16.08
CA GLU A 49 11.30 -13.66 -15.76
C GLU A 49 11.45 -14.03 -14.29
N GLU A 50 12.65 -13.86 -13.72
CA GLU A 50 12.92 -14.13 -12.31
C GLU A 50 12.12 -13.20 -11.41
N TYR A 51 11.99 -11.92 -11.78
CA TYR A 51 11.17 -10.96 -11.08
C TYR A 51 9.68 -11.34 -11.14
N GLY A 52 9.24 -11.83 -12.31
CA GLY A 52 7.89 -12.34 -12.51
C GLY A 52 7.58 -13.54 -11.64
N LEU A 53 8.51 -14.48 -11.57
CA LEU A 53 8.39 -15.67 -10.70
C LEU A 53 8.28 -15.28 -9.23
N ALA A 54 9.09 -14.33 -8.76
CA ALA A 54 9.02 -13.82 -7.38
C ALA A 54 7.68 -13.09 -7.12
N SER A 55 7.25 -12.23 -8.04
CA SER A 55 5.99 -11.47 -7.93
C SER A 55 4.79 -12.40 -7.92
N GLN A 56 4.78 -13.43 -8.78
CA GLN A 56 3.71 -14.43 -8.83
C GLN A 56 3.66 -15.25 -7.53
N SER A 57 4.82 -15.66 -7.02
CA SER A 57 4.90 -16.42 -5.76
C SER A 57 4.35 -15.61 -4.58
N LEU A 58 4.67 -14.30 -4.52
CA LEU A 58 4.15 -13.37 -3.51
C LEU A 58 2.64 -13.16 -3.66
N ALA A 59 2.13 -13.06 -4.88
CA ALA A 59 0.70 -12.90 -5.14
C ALA A 59 -0.09 -14.16 -4.73
N ILE A 60 0.40 -15.34 -5.07
CA ILE A 60 -0.19 -16.63 -4.65
C ILE A 60 -0.16 -16.75 -3.12
N TYR A 61 0.96 -16.41 -2.47
CA TYR A 61 1.07 -16.40 -1.03
C TYR A 61 0.03 -15.46 -0.38
N GLN A 62 -0.11 -14.24 -0.86
CA GLN A 62 -1.08 -13.28 -0.31
C GLN A 62 -2.53 -13.71 -0.55
N PHE A 63 -2.80 -14.38 -1.66
CA PHE A 63 -4.09 -14.99 -1.92
C PHE A 63 -4.38 -16.17 -0.98
N ALA A 64 -3.39 -16.98 -0.65
CA ALA A 64 -3.54 -18.13 0.26
C ALA A 64 -3.74 -17.72 1.73
N VAL A 65 -3.14 -16.60 2.17
CA VAL A 65 -3.19 -16.13 3.57
C VAL A 65 -4.40 -15.25 3.80
N PHE A 66 -5.58 -15.86 3.94
CA PHE A 66 -6.83 -15.14 4.18
C PHE A 66 -7.07 -14.74 5.65
N LEU A 67 -6.32 -15.31 6.60
CA LEU A 67 -6.34 -14.94 8.02
C LEU A 67 -4.94 -14.52 8.47
N ALA A 68 -4.53 -13.29 8.13
CA ALA A 68 -3.21 -12.79 8.51
C ALA A 68 -3.09 -12.68 10.05
N PRO A 69 -2.11 -13.38 10.70
CA PRO A 69 -2.01 -13.43 12.17
C PRO A 69 -1.88 -12.04 12.80
N LEU A 70 -1.16 -11.12 12.17
CA LEU A 70 -0.91 -9.77 12.70
C LEU A 70 -2.20 -8.93 12.87
N THR A 71 -3.26 -9.21 12.13
CA THR A 71 -4.56 -8.54 12.29
C THR A 71 -5.20 -8.81 13.66
N LEU A 72 -4.84 -9.94 14.33
CA LEU A 72 -5.27 -10.20 15.69
C LEU A 72 -4.74 -9.14 16.68
N GLY A 73 -3.59 -8.52 16.35
CA GLY A 73 -3.02 -7.43 17.14
C GLY A 73 -3.94 -6.22 17.24
N ASP A 74 -4.66 -5.87 16.18
CA ASP A 74 -5.59 -4.73 16.18
C ASP A 74 -6.78 -4.98 17.12
N VAL A 75 -7.23 -6.24 17.22
CA VAL A 75 -8.27 -6.66 18.16
C VAL A 75 -7.79 -6.58 19.61
N LEU A 76 -6.50 -6.90 19.85
CA LEU A 76 -5.90 -6.81 21.18
C LEU A 76 -5.72 -5.34 21.61
N ILE A 77 -5.34 -4.48 20.70
CA ILE A 77 -5.23 -3.03 20.96
C ILE A 77 -6.61 -2.45 21.32
N ALA A 78 -7.65 -2.82 20.57
CA ALA A 78 -9.02 -2.40 20.86
C ALA A 78 -9.57 -2.89 22.21
N ARG A 79 -8.92 -3.92 22.81
CA ARG A 79 -9.27 -4.50 24.11
C ARG A 79 -8.12 -4.44 25.10
N SER A 80 -7.36 -3.38 25.06
CA SER A 80 -6.16 -3.17 25.90
C SER A 80 -6.45 -3.24 27.38
N ASP A 81 -7.66 -2.85 27.81
CA ASP A 81 -8.19 -2.97 29.19
C ASP A 81 -8.18 -4.41 29.70
N ARG A 82 -8.34 -5.40 28.83
CA ARG A 82 -8.42 -6.84 29.14
C ARG A 82 -7.21 -7.64 28.69
N LEU A 83 -6.15 -6.99 28.27
CA LEU A 83 -4.98 -7.65 27.69
C LEU A 83 -4.39 -8.70 28.62
N ALA A 84 -4.28 -8.40 29.92
CA ALA A 84 -3.70 -9.30 30.91
C ALA A 84 -4.42 -10.65 30.96
N CYS A 85 -5.76 -10.67 30.92
CA CYS A 85 -6.54 -11.90 30.95
C CYS A 85 -6.68 -12.59 29.57
N LEU A 86 -6.43 -11.89 28.49
CA LEU A 86 -6.53 -12.41 27.11
C LEU A 86 -5.19 -12.90 26.56
N ARG A 87 -4.08 -12.52 27.17
CA ARG A 87 -2.70 -12.71 26.67
C ARG A 87 -2.40 -14.14 26.23
N GLU A 88 -2.60 -15.12 27.12
CA GLU A 88 -2.30 -16.52 26.82
C GLU A 88 -3.24 -17.14 25.77
N SER A 89 -4.53 -16.75 25.84
CA SER A 89 -5.51 -17.18 24.84
C SER A 89 -5.23 -16.58 23.46
N ALA A 90 -4.77 -15.32 23.40
CA ALA A 90 -4.38 -14.65 22.17
C ALA A 90 -3.11 -15.27 21.56
N ARG A 91 -2.11 -15.62 22.40
CA ARG A 91 -0.90 -16.32 21.95
C ARG A 91 -1.26 -17.68 21.34
N ALA A 92 -2.06 -18.49 22.02
CA ALA A 92 -2.49 -19.79 21.54
C ALA A 92 -3.28 -19.69 20.24
N LEU A 93 -4.17 -18.69 20.13
CA LEU A 93 -4.95 -18.43 18.92
C LEU A 93 -4.04 -17.98 17.76
N ALA A 94 -3.09 -17.06 18.00
CA ALA A 94 -2.15 -16.59 16.99
C ALA A 94 -1.34 -17.75 16.38
N TRP A 95 -0.81 -18.65 17.23
CA TRP A 95 -0.09 -19.82 16.76
C TRP A 95 -0.97 -20.79 15.96
N LYS A 96 -2.22 -21.02 16.38
CA LYS A 96 -3.17 -21.85 15.63
C LYS A 96 -3.47 -21.25 14.25
N ILE A 97 -3.69 -19.94 14.17
CA ILE A 97 -3.90 -19.22 12.90
C ILE A 97 -2.63 -19.31 12.05
N GLY A 98 -1.46 -19.03 12.62
CA GLY A 98 -0.18 -19.09 11.90
C GLY A 98 0.07 -20.48 11.31
N LEU A 99 -0.12 -21.55 12.09
CA LEU A 99 0.03 -22.92 11.64
C LEU A 99 -0.99 -23.28 10.55
N ALA A 100 -2.26 -22.92 10.74
CA ALA A 100 -3.30 -23.17 9.75
C ALA A 100 -3.00 -22.46 8.43
N MET A 101 -2.58 -21.18 8.48
CA MET A 101 -2.23 -20.44 7.26
C MET A 101 -0.97 -20.97 6.58
N SER A 102 0.04 -21.38 7.34
CA SER A 102 1.24 -22.06 6.77
C SER A 102 0.86 -23.36 6.07
N ALA A 103 -0.03 -24.16 6.67
CA ALA A 103 -0.54 -25.37 6.06
C ALA A 103 -1.34 -25.09 4.78
N VAL A 104 -2.18 -24.06 4.78
CA VAL A 104 -2.92 -23.62 3.57
C VAL A 104 -1.95 -23.19 2.46
N VAL A 105 -0.93 -22.41 2.77
CA VAL A 105 0.07 -21.97 1.78
C VAL A 105 0.80 -23.18 1.17
N LEU A 106 1.17 -24.16 1.98
CA LEU A 106 1.77 -25.41 1.48
C LEU A 106 0.78 -26.22 0.63
N ALA A 107 -0.48 -26.31 1.05
CA ALA A 107 -1.53 -27.04 0.33
C ALA A 107 -1.88 -26.40 -1.03
N VAL A 108 -1.62 -25.11 -1.21
CA VAL A 108 -1.86 -24.40 -2.48
C VAL A 108 -0.74 -24.70 -3.51
N ILE A 109 0.43 -25.20 -3.11
CA ILE A 109 1.57 -25.45 -4.02
C ILE A 109 1.19 -26.34 -5.21
N PRO A 110 0.59 -27.53 -5.04
CA PRO A 110 0.22 -28.37 -6.19
C PRO A 110 -0.75 -27.67 -7.14
N LEU A 111 -1.74 -26.95 -6.58
CA LEU A 111 -2.69 -26.18 -7.37
C LEU A 111 -1.99 -25.05 -8.14
N ALA A 112 -1.04 -24.37 -7.53
CA ALA A 112 -0.25 -23.31 -8.16
C ALA A 112 0.58 -23.84 -9.33
N ILE A 113 1.22 -25.00 -9.19
CA ILE A 113 2.01 -25.64 -10.27
C ILE A 113 1.11 -25.96 -11.46
N VAL A 114 -0.07 -26.51 -11.21
CA VAL A 114 -1.06 -26.84 -12.28
C VAL A 114 -1.65 -25.58 -12.91
N ALA A 115 -1.96 -24.57 -12.09
CA ALA A 115 -2.58 -23.35 -12.56
C ALA A 115 -1.63 -22.43 -13.34
N TYR A 116 -0.34 -22.49 -13.03
CA TYR A 116 0.68 -21.62 -13.64
C TYR A 116 1.79 -22.42 -14.35
N PRO A 117 1.46 -23.21 -15.41
CA PRO A 117 2.41 -24.12 -16.06
C PRO A 117 3.55 -23.41 -16.80
N ARG A 118 3.44 -22.09 -17.03
CA ARG A 118 4.46 -21.27 -17.67
C ARG A 118 5.64 -20.94 -16.76
N TYR A 119 5.51 -21.21 -15.45
CA TYR A 119 6.58 -20.99 -14.47
C TYR A 119 7.30 -22.31 -14.16
N PRO A 120 8.61 -22.29 -13.90
CA PRO A 120 9.32 -23.49 -13.45
C PRO A 120 8.74 -23.99 -12.11
N GLY A 121 8.04 -25.12 -12.15
CA GLY A 121 7.24 -25.61 -11.01
C GLY A 121 8.08 -25.85 -9.74
N THR A 122 9.33 -26.31 -9.87
CA THR A 122 10.24 -26.51 -8.74
C THR A 122 10.61 -25.18 -8.05
N TRP A 123 10.90 -24.13 -8.81
CA TRP A 123 11.23 -22.82 -8.29
C TRP A 123 10.00 -22.13 -7.69
N LEU A 124 8.86 -22.21 -8.36
CA LEU A 124 7.60 -21.68 -7.85
C LEU A 124 7.23 -22.34 -6.50
N ALA A 125 7.32 -23.66 -6.43
CA ALA A 125 7.10 -24.42 -5.20
C ALA A 125 8.07 -24.02 -4.08
N GLY A 126 9.37 -23.91 -4.38
CA GLY A 126 10.40 -23.52 -3.43
C GLY A 126 10.17 -22.12 -2.84
N LEU A 127 9.81 -21.15 -3.67
CA LEU A 127 9.52 -19.79 -3.22
C LEU A 127 8.24 -19.72 -2.36
N ILE A 128 7.16 -20.42 -2.77
CA ILE A 128 5.93 -20.50 -1.98
C ILE A 128 6.17 -21.22 -0.65
N ALA A 129 6.97 -22.31 -0.65
CA ALA A 129 7.34 -23.02 0.57
C ALA A 129 8.17 -22.13 1.53
N THR A 130 9.08 -21.30 1.00
CA THR A 130 9.81 -20.31 1.79
C THR A 130 8.87 -19.30 2.43
N LEU A 131 7.87 -18.82 1.69
CA LEU A 131 6.86 -17.90 2.19
C LEU A 131 5.91 -18.55 3.20
N ALA A 132 5.70 -19.88 3.16
CA ALA A 132 4.82 -20.59 4.08
C ALA A 132 5.31 -20.52 5.54
N VAL A 133 6.58 -20.23 5.78
CA VAL A 133 7.12 -20.05 7.14
C VAL A 133 6.67 -18.69 7.75
N ARG A 134 6.36 -17.73 6.92
CA ARG A 134 6.06 -16.34 7.35
C ARG A 134 4.85 -16.22 8.30
N PRO A 135 3.70 -16.89 8.10
CA PRO A 135 2.58 -16.80 9.03
C PRO A 135 2.91 -17.32 10.43
N LEU A 136 3.78 -18.34 10.54
CA LEU A 136 4.27 -18.85 11.83
C LEU A 136 5.14 -17.81 12.55
N ILE A 137 6.05 -17.16 11.83
CA ILE A 137 6.89 -16.11 12.40
C ILE A 137 6.03 -14.91 12.82
N GLU A 138 5.06 -14.50 11.99
CA GLU A 138 4.13 -13.41 12.28
C GLU A 138 3.25 -13.69 13.51
N ALA A 139 2.87 -14.96 13.73
CA ALA A 139 2.12 -15.37 14.92
C ALA A 139 2.89 -15.05 16.22
N SER A 140 4.22 -15.19 16.22
CA SER A 140 5.07 -14.85 17.36
C SER A 140 5.15 -13.35 17.65
N LEU A 141 4.91 -12.52 16.63
CA LEU A 141 4.94 -11.06 16.70
C LEU A 141 3.65 -10.43 17.25
N VAL A 142 2.53 -11.12 17.19
CA VAL A 142 1.20 -10.58 17.52
C VAL A 142 1.20 -9.90 18.89
N LEU A 143 1.62 -10.59 19.94
CA LEU A 143 1.61 -10.07 21.31
C LEU A 143 2.66 -8.97 21.54
N PRO A 144 3.96 -9.19 21.24
CA PRO A 144 4.99 -8.19 21.51
C PRO A 144 4.72 -6.87 20.79
N LEU A 145 4.28 -6.93 19.53
CA LEU A 145 3.98 -5.75 18.74
C LEU A 145 2.74 -5.01 19.25
N SER A 146 1.69 -5.76 19.67
CA SER A 146 0.49 -5.16 20.26
C SER A 146 0.80 -4.48 21.59
N GLU A 147 1.61 -5.11 22.46
CA GLU A 147 2.05 -4.51 23.71
C GLU A 147 2.88 -3.24 23.49
N ALA A 148 3.81 -3.24 22.53
CA ALA A 148 4.60 -2.06 22.19
C ALA A 148 3.71 -0.90 21.66
N ARG A 149 2.67 -1.22 20.86
CA ARG A 149 1.69 -0.23 20.39
C ARG A 149 0.83 0.33 21.52
N ILE A 150 0.35 -0.52 22.42
CA ILE A 150 -0.44 -0.11 23.60
C ILE A 150 0.40 0.78 24.54
N ARG A 151 1.69 0.48 24.71
CA ARG A 151 2.62 1.29 25.51
C ARG A 151 3.09 2.56 24.79
N LEU A 152 2.62 2.80 23.55
CA LEU A 152 3.02 3.96 22.73
C LEU A 152 4.54 4.03 22.44
N GLU A 153 5.22 2.88 22.39
CA GLU A 153 6.65 2.76 22.10
C GLU A 153 6.95 3.02 20.60
N PHE A 154 6.33 4.05 20.01
CA PHE A 154 6.44 4.33 18.57
C PHE A 154 7.87 4.54 18.09
N ARG A 155 8.73 5.16 18.89
CA ARG A 155 10.15 5.35 18.54
C ARG A 155 10.86 4.01 18.36
N ARG A 156 10.59 3.06 19.25
CA ARG A 156 11.18 1.72 19.18
C ARG A 156 10.64 0.95 17.99
N ILE A 157 9.33 0.99 17.77
CA ILE A 157 8.70 0.36 16.60
C ILE A 157 9.32 0.91 15.33
N ALA A 158 9.42 2.23 15.22
CA ALA A 158 10.03 2.87 14.08
C ALA A 158 11.48 2.41 13.85
N LEU A 159 12.33 2.46 14.88
CA LEU A 159 13.74 2.07 14.75
C LEU A 159 13.90 0.59 14.34
N VAL A 160 13.17 -0.32 15.00
CA VAL A 160 13.26 -1.75 14.69
C VAL A 160 12.77 -2.03 13.28
N ASP A 161 11.61 -1.51 12.90
CA ASP A 161 11.03 -1.72 11.57
C ASP A 161 11.93 -1.10 10.49
N GLY A 162 12.55 0.05 10.76
CA GLY A 162 13.48 0.69 9.86
C GLY A 162 14.76 -0.08 9.63
N LEU A 163 15.39 -0.50 10.70
CA LEU A 163 16.63 -1.28 10.62
C LEU A 163 16.41 -2.62 9.94
N VAL A 164 15.31 -3.31 10.29
CA VAL A 164 14.96 -4.60 9.68
C VAL A 164 14.64 -4.43 8.19
N GLN A 165 13.89 -3.39 7.80
CA GLN A 165 13.60 -3.13 6.39
C GLN A 165 14.85 -2.74 5.60
N PHE A 166 15.73 -1.93 6.18
CA PHE A 166 17.02 -1.59 5.58
C PHE A 166 17.89 -2.84 5.39
N ALA A 167 18.01 -3.68 6.43
CA ALA A 167 18.73 -4.95 6.36
C ALA A 167 18.13 -5.90 5.31
N ALA A 168 16.78 -5.94 5.17
CA ALA A 168 16.13 -6.70 4.11
C ALA A 168 16.51 -6.19 2.72
N THR A 169 16.54 -4.86 2.53
CA THR A 169 16.96 -4.25 1.26
C THR A 169 18.42 -4.58 0.92
N CYS A 170 19.31 -4.46 1.91
CA CYS A 170 20.71 -4.88 1.75
C CYS A 170 20.84 -6.40 1.46
N GLY A 171 20.04 -7.22 2.14
CA GLY A 171 19.97 -8.67 1.90
C GLY A 171 19.50 -8.99 0.49
N THR A 172 18.49 -8.28 -0.03
CA THR A 172 18.03 -8.42 -1.42
C THR A 172 19.14 -8.09 -2.42
N LEU A 173 19.86 -6.98 -2.21
CA LEU A 173 20.99 -6.62 -3.07
C LEU A 173 22.13 -7.65 -3.00
N LEU A 174 22.47 -8.09 -1.82
CA LEU A 174 23.53 -9.09 -1.62
C LEU A 174 23.18 -10.42 -2.27
N THR A 175 21.98 -10.95 -2.03
CA THR A 175 21.54 -12.21 -2.63
C THR A 175 21.36 -12.12 -4.14
N ALA A 176 20.93 -10.96 -4.67
CA ALA A 176 20.88 -10.72 -6.10
C ALA A 176 22.31 -10.71 -6.72
N ALA A 177 23.26 -10.04 -6.08
CA ALA A 177 24.67 -10.01 -6.51
C ALA A 177 25.33 -11.40 -6.49
N LEU A 178 24.88 -12.30 -5.63
CA LEU A 178 25.34 -13.69 -5.55
C LEU A 178 24.62 -14.62 -6.56
N GLY A 179 23.78 -14.07 -7.45
CA GLY A 179 23.07 -14.85 -8.46
C GLY A 179 21.81 -15.55 -7.93
N GLY A 180 21.22 -15.08 -6.83
CA GLY A 180 20.04 -15.68 -6.22
C GLY A 180 18.74 -15.55 -7.03
N GLY A 181 18.74 -14.82 -8.15
CA GLY A 181 17.61 -14.66 -9.05
C GLY A 181 16.30 -14.29 -8.32
N ALA A 182 15.22 -15.01 -8.59
CA ALA A 182 13.90 -14.80 -7.95
C ALA A 182 13.94 -14.94 -6.42
N ALA A 183 14.81 -15.80 -5.86
CA ALA A 183 14.91 -15.99 -4.42
C ALA A 183 15.44 -14.74 -3.70
N SER A 184 16.20 -13.88 -4.38
CA SER A 184 16.69 -12.62 -3.82
C SER A 184 15.58 -11.65 -3.42
N LEU A 185 14.44 -11.73 -4.07
CA LEU A 185 13.28 -10.89 -3.79
C LEU A 185 12.39 -11.44 -2.67
N VAL A 186 12.46 -12.74 -2.39
CA VAL A 186 11.57 -13.45 -1.44
C VAL A 186 12.29 -13.75 -0.12
N ALA A 187 13.45 -14.40 -0.16
CA ALA A 187 14.12 -14.90 1.04
C ALA A 187 14.50 -13.80 2.05
N PRO A 188 15.07 -12.65 1.65
CA PRO A 188 15.40 -11.58 2.58
C PRO A 188 14.17 -10.99 3.30
N GLN A 189 13.00 -11.02 2.67
CA GLN A 189 11.75 -10.58 3.30
C GLN A 189 11.34 -11.52 4.44
N VAL A 190 11.50 -12.83 4.27
CA VAL A 190 11.21 -13.82 5.31
C VAL A 190 12.22 -13.70 6.46
N VAL A 191 13.50 -13.54 6.13
CA VAL A 191 14.57 -13.32 7.13
C VAL A 191 14.32 -12.04 7.92
N ALA A 192 13.86 -10.96 7.27
CA ALA A 192 13.51 -9.71 7.92
C ALA A 192 12.38 -9.89 8.94
N VAL A 193 11.32 -10.63 8.59
CA VAL A 193 10.23 -10.93 9.53
C VAL A 193 10.74 -11.77 10.70
N ALA A 194 11.64 -12.72 10.46
CA ALA A 194 12.28 -13.52 11.51
C ALA A 194 13.17 -12.68 12.44
N ALA A 195 13.97 -11.78 11.89
CA ALA A 195 14.79 -10.84 12.65
C ALA A 195 13.93 -9.93 13.53
N ARG A 196 12.82 -9.41 12.96
CA ARG A 196 11.83 -8.63 13.69
C ARG A 196 11.24 -9.43 14.87
N ALA A 197 10.83 -10.68 14.62
CA ALA A 197 10.31 -11.57 15.66
C ALA A 197 11.33 -11.84 16.76
N ARG A 198 12.59 -12.01 16.39
CA ARG A 198 13.68 -12.19 17.36
C ARG A 198 13.88 -10.97 18.24
N ILE A 199 13.92 -9.77 17.66
CA ILE A 199 14.14 -8.52 18.40
C ILE A 199 12.98 -8.23 19.37
N TYR A 200 11.74 -8.44 18.94
CA TYR A 200 10.57 -8.26 19.83
C TYR A 200 10.43 -9.43 20.80
N GLY A 201 10.77 -10.66 20.42
CA GLY A 201 10.60 -11.88 21.20
C GLY A 201 11.54 -11.98 22.41
N THR A 202 12.73 -11.36 22.37
CA THR A 202 13.68 -11.36 23.50
C THR A 202 13.11 -10.77 24.80
N GLN A 203 12.06 -9.99 24.70
CA GLN A 203 11.40 -9.36 25.87
C GLN A 203 10.19 -10.14 26.39
N VAL A 204 9.65 -11.04 25.58
CA VAL A 204 8.57 -11.95 25.99
C VAL A 204 9.20 -13.26 26.42
N ARG A 205 10.06 -13.20 27.45
CA ARG A 205 10.54 -14.41 28.11
C ARG A 205 9.36 -15.08 28.80
N SER A 206 9.14 -16.29 28.34
CA SER A 206 8.46 -17.39 29.00
C SER A 206 6.93 -17.32 29.04
N ALA A 207 6.48 -18.30 28.97
CA ALA A 207 5.74 -19.23 29.78
C ALA A 207 4.99 -20.16 28.84
N VAL A 208 5.24 -21.40 29.08
CA VAL A 208 4.33 -22.48 28.78
C VAL A 208 2.91 -21.91 28.80
N VAL A 209 2.15 -22.13 27.71
CA VAL A 209 0.75 -21.69 27.54
C VAL A 209 -0.11 -22.37 28.63
N ARG A 210 0.07 -21.96 29.88
CA ARG A 210 -0.73 -22.39 31.02
C ARG A 210 -1.86 -21.37 31.18
N GLY A 211 -3.11 -21.83 31.05
CA GLY A 211 -4.30 -20.99 31.28
C GLY A 211 -4.98 -20.44 30.02
N ALA A 212 -4.64 -20.92 28.80
CA ALA A 212 -5.39 -20.58 27.60
C ALA A 212 -6.82 -21.17 27.66
N SER A 213 -7.84 -20.30 27.71
CA SER A 213 -9.25 -20.70 27.73
C SER A 213 -9.81 -20.76 26.29
N LEU A 214 -10.42 -21.87 25.92
CA LEU A 214 -11.11 -22.03 24.64
C LEU A 214 -12.25 -21.02 24.46
N ALA A 215 -12.96 -20.67 25.54
CA ALA A 215 -14.01 -19.65 25.46
C ALA A 215 -13.46 -18.27 25.10
N ARG A 216 -12.30 -17.88 25.68
CA ARG A 216 -11.62 -16.63 25.34
C ARG A 216 -11.04 -16.65 23.92
N GLN A 217 -10.51 -17.78 23.46
CA GLN A 217 -10.07 -17.94 22.07
C GLN A 217 -11.23 -17.77 21.09
N ARG A 218 -12.40 -18.37 21.36
CA ARG A 218 -13.61 -18.19 20.54
C ARG A 218 -14.08 -16.73 20.51
N LEU A 219 -14.05 -16.04 21.65
CA LEU A 219 -14.39 -14.62 21.75
C LEU A 219 -13.43 -13.76 20.89
N LEU A 220 -12.13 -14.00 20.97
CA LEU A 220 -11.12 -13.32 20.17
C LEU A 220 -11.28 -13.63 18.69
N PHE A 221 -11.50 -14.90 18.31
CA PHE A 221 -11.68 -15.31 16.94
C PHE A 221 -12.92 -14.67 16.28
N ARG A 222 -14.03 -14.60 17.01
CA ARG A 222 -15.26 -13.92 16.53
C ARG A 222 -15.04 -12.42 16.28
N ALA A 223 -14.20 -11.76 17.06
CA ALA A 223 -13.84 -10.36 16.85
C ALA A 223 -12.79 -10.20 15.74
N PHE A 224 -11.87 -11.15 15.61
CA PHE A 224 -10.79 -11.16 14.63
C PHE A 224 -11.29 -11.44 13.19
N LEU A 225 -12.20 -12.40 13.03
CA LEU A 225 -12.63 -12.87 11.70
C LEU A 225 -13.14 -11.76 10.78
N PRO A 226 -14.03 -10.84 11.20
CA PRO A 226 -14.46 -9.74 10.33
C PRO A 226 -13.32 -8.79 9.92
N ALA A 227 -12.40 -8.51 10.85
CA ALA A 227 -11.25 -7.65 10.57
C ALA A 227 -10.27 -8.32 9.60
N ALA A 228 -10.00 -9.61 9.79
CA ALA A 228 -9.15 -10.39 8.91
C ALA A 228 -9.72 -10.51 7.50
N LEU A 229 -11.01 -10.78 7.36
CA LEU A 229 -11.68 -10.87 6.05
C LEU A 229 -11.72 -9.52 5.33
N ALA A 230 -11.91 -8.40 6.05
CA ALA A 230 -11.84 -7.07 5.45
C ALA A 230 -10.43 -6.74 4.93
N GLN A 231 -9.39 -7.10 5.70
CA GLN A 231 -8.00 -6.93 5.29
C GLN A 231 -7.65 -7.85 4.11
N TYR A 232 -8.14 -9.09 4.13
CA TYR A 232 -7.96 -10.04 3.04
C TYR A 232 -8.56 -9.54 1.73
N ALA A 233 -9.80 -9.07 1.74
CA ALA A 233 -10.45 -8.52 0.55
C ALA A 233 -9.63 -7.37 -0.08
N HIS A 234 -9.08 -6.48 0.76
CA HIS A 234 -8.20 -5.42 0.30
C HIS A 234 -6.90 -5.96 -0.33
N ASN A 235 -6.26 -6.93 0.31
CA ASN A 235 -5.02 -7.53 -0.17
C ASN A 235 -5.21 -8.29 -1.49
N VAL A 236 -6.32 -9.03 -1.63
CA VAL A 236 -6.65 -9.76 -2.87
C VAL A 236 -6.85 -8.80 -4.03
N LEU A 237 -7.61 -7.71 -3.83
CA LEU A 237 -7.79 -6.69 -4.86
C LEU A 237 -6.46 -6.08 -5.32
N ALA A 238 -5.51 -5.86 -4.40
CA ALA A 238 -4.21 -5.30 -4.71
C ALA A 238 -3.29 -6.27 -5.49
N MET A 239 -3.49 -7.60 -5.35
CA MET A 239 -2.67 -8.63 -6.00
C MET A 239 -3.37 -9.29 -7.20
N LEU A 240 -4.65 -8.98 -7.43
CA LEU A 240 -5.45 -9.61 -8.47
C LEU A 240 -4.87 -9.44 -9.87
N GLU A 241 -4.28 -8.27 -10.14
CA GLU A 241 -3.63 -7.94 -11.40
C GLU A 241 -2.51 -8.92 -11.74
N ILE A 242 -1.64 -9.19 -10.76
CA ILE A 242 -0.51 -10.12 -10.91
C ILE A 242 -1.02 -11.56 -11.04
N LEU A 243 -2.02 -11.95 -10.23
CA LEU A 243 -2.60 -13.29 -10.28
C LEU A 243 -3.20 -13.58 -11.67
N VAL A 244 -4.01 -12.66 -12.20
CA VAL A 244 -4.65 -12.82 -13.52
C VAL A 244 -3.60 -12.79 -14.62
N LEU A 245 -2.63 -11.89 -14.55
CA LEU A 245 -1.58 -11.78 -15.55
C LEU A 245 -0.76 -13.08 -15.64
N GLY A 246 -0.42 -13.69 -14.51
CA GLY A 246 0.31 -14.96 -14.48
C GLY A 246 -0.42 -16.13 -15.13
N PHE A 247 -1.77 -16.12 -15.20
CA PHE A 247 -2.54 -17.12 -15.94
C PHE A 247 -2.46 -16.94 -17.47
N VAL A 248 -2.47 -15.69 -17.93
CA VAL A 248 -2.65 -15.36 -19.34
C VAL A 248 -1.32 -15.08 -20.04
N ALA A 249 -0.42 -14.39 -19.36
CA ALA A 249 0.83 -13.85 -19.90
C ALA A 249 2.06 -14.71 -19.54
N THR A 250 3.23 -14.27 -19.98
CA THR A 250 4.52 -14.89 -19.68
C THR A 250 5.06 -14.46 -18.31
N GLY A 251 6.06 -15.20 -17.79
CA GLY A 251 6.78 -14.80 -16.58
C GLY A 251 7.45 -13.44 -16.72
N ALA A 252 8.05 -13.16 -17.89
CA ALA A 252 8.66 -11.87 -18.20
C ALA A 252 7.66 -10.72 -18.15
N GLU A 253 6.47 -10.86 -18.77
CA GLU A 253 5.43 -9.83 -18.71
C GLU A 253 4.93 -9.59 -17.29
N THR A 254 4.79 -10.65 -16.49
CA THR A 254 4.46 -10.51 -15.05
C THR A 254 5.55 -9.78 -14.29
N GLY A 255 6.82 -9.99 -14.65
CA GLY A 255 7.95 -9.27 -14.06
C GLY A 255 7.96 -7.79 -14.43
N LEU A 256 7.76 -7.48 -15.72
CA LEU A 256 7.63 -6.09 -16.21
C LEU A 256 6.51 -5.35 -15.49
N PHE A 257 5.35 -5.99 -15.33
CA PHE A 257 4.23 -5.44 -14.57
C PHE A 257 4.59 -5.25 -13.09
N GLY A 258 5.17 -6.26 -12.44
CA GLY A 258 5.53 -6.22 -11.02
C GLY A 258 6.52 -5.10 -10.68
N LEU A 259 7.55 -4.89 -11.52
CA LEU A 259 8.50 -3.78 -11.38
C LEU A 259 7.78 -2.42 -11.60
N ALA A 260 7.03 -2.30 -12.68
CA ALA A 260 6.28 -1.09 -13.02
C ALA A 260 5.32 -0.71 -11.89
N TYR A 261 4.55 -1.66 -11.39
CA TYR A 261 3.64 -1.49 -10.25
C TYR A 261 4.37 -1.02 -8.99
N THR A 262 5.46 -1.69 -8.65
CA THR A 262 6.23 -1.37 -7.45
C THR A 262 6.82 0.04 -7.51
N LEU A 263 7.38 0.44 -8.65
CA LEU A 263 7.94 1.79 -8.83
C LEU A 263 6.85 2.86 -8.83
N ALA A 264 5.75 2.66 -9.56
CA ALA A 264 4.64 3.61 -9.63
C ALA A 264 3.98 3.82 -8.26
N ALA A 265 3.82 2.74 -7.47
CA ALA A 265 3.21 2.81 -6.15
C ALA A 265 4.07 3.58 -5.13
N GLN A 266 5.40 3.63 -5.25
CA GLN A 266 6.28 4.26 -4.26
C GLN A 266 5.90 5.73 -4.00
N ALA A 267 5.81 6.55 -5.03
CA ALA A 267 5.53 7.98 -4.87
C ALA A 267 4.13 8.24 -4.29
N ASN A 268 3.12 7.56 -4.81
CA ASN A 268 1.74 7.75 -4.37
C ASN A 268 1.49 7.22 -2.95
N THR A 269 2.14 6.12 -2.56
CA THR A 269 2.02 5.56 -1.20
C THR A 269 2.53 6.55 -0.15
N ILE A 270 3.60 7.30 -0.46
CA ILE A 270 4.16 8.32 0.43
C ILE A 270 3.10 9.36 0.81
N ILE A 271 2.29 9.77 -0.17
CA ILE A 271 1.28 10.81 0.00
C ILE A 271 0.03 10.26 0.70
N ALA A 272 -0.49 9.13 0.21
CA ALA A 272 -1.78 8.60 0.62
C ALA A 272 -1.77 7.98 2.02
N PHE A 273 -0.66 7.33 2.43
CA PHE A 273 -0.57 6.63 3.70
C PHE A 273 -0.74 7.56 4.90
N GLN A 274 -0.12 8.74 4.87
CA GLN A 274 -0.17 9.70 5.97
C GLN A 274 -1.57 10.28 6.18
N LEU A 275 -2.31 10.48 5.10
CA LEU A 275 -3.67 11.01 5.18
C LEU A 275 -4.66 9.97 5.70
N GLY A 276 -4.53 8.70 5.30
CA GLY A 276 -5.47 7.63 5.69
C GLY A 276 -5.61 7.47 7.20
N GLN A 277 -4.54 7.61 7.96
CA GLN A 277 -4.53 7.46 9.43
C GLN A 277 -5.35 8.54 10.16
N VAL A 278 -5.45 9.73 9.57
CA VAL A 278 -6.07 10.90 10.22
C VAL A 278 -7.53 11.09 9.78
N LEU A 279 -7.87 10.66 8.57
CA LEU A 279 -9.18 10.94 7.97
C LEU A 279 -10.35 10.23 8.66
N GLN A 280 -10.17 8.99 9.06
CA GLN A 280 -11.27 8.23 9.68
C GLN A 280 -11.75 8.84 11.01
N PRO A 281 -10.87 9.24 11.96
CA PRO A 281 -11.31 9.98 13.15
C PRO A 281 -11.99 11.31 12.84
N ILE A 282 -11.44 12.09 11.88
CA ILE A 282 -12.01 13.39 11.50
C ILE A 282 -13.44 13.22 10.97
N PHE A 283 -13.66 12.27 10.05
CA PHE A 283 -15.01 12.01 9.54
C PHE A 283 -15.94 11.43 10.61
N GLY A 284 -15.42 10.71 11.59
CA GLY A 284 -16.16 10.24 12.75
C GLY A 284 -16.70 11.37 13.60
N HIS A 285 -15.90 12.40 13.88
CA HIS A 285 -16.34 13.60 14.62
C HIS A 285 -17.35 14.47 13.87
N LEU A 286 -17.37 14.39 12.53
CA LEU A 286 -18.33 15.12 11.70
C LEU A 286 -19.62 14.33 11.40
N ARG A 287 -19.81 13.18 12.04
CA ARG A 287 -20.93 12.27 11.74
C ARG A 287 -22.30 12.89 11.98
N ASP A 288 -22.42 13.71 13.01
CA ASP A 288 -23.70 14.34 13.42
C ASP A 288 -24.13 15.48 12.50
N ASP A 289 -23.22 15.98 11.62
CA ASP A 289 -23.50 16.93 10.56
C ASP A 289 -23.14 16.35 9.18
N PRO A 290 -24.05 15.59 8.54
CA PRO A 290 -23.79 14.93 7.26
C PRO A 290 -23.37 15.90 6.16
N ARG A 291 -23.91 17.13 6.14
CA ARG A 291 -23.55 18.13 5.13
C ARG A 291 -22.10 18.57 5.27
N ARG A 292 -21.69 18.87 6.50
CA ARG A 292 -20.32 19.27 6.81
C ARG A 292 -19.32 18.12 6.59
N GLN A 293 -19.73 16.90 6.91
CA GLN A 293 -18.93 15.69 6.64
C GLN A 293 -18.67 15.50 5.14
N VAL A 294 -19.72 15.60 4.29
CA VAL A 294 -19.58 15.44 2.83
C VAL A 294 -18.78 16.58 2.21
N LEU A 295 -18.97 17.83 2.65
CA LEU A 295 -18.13 18.95 2.18
C LEU A 295 -16.67 18.76 2.57
N GLY A 296 -16.39 18.31 3.80
CA GLY A 296 -15.05 17.93 4.24
C GLY A 296 -14.45 16.81 3.39
N PHE A 297 -15.25 15.78 3.10
CA PHE A 297 -14.84 14.68 2.22
C PHE A 297 -14.45 15.17 0.82
N ILE A 298 -15.28 15.99 0.16
CA ILE A 298 -15.01 16.52 -1.19
C ILE A 298 -13.72 17.35 -1.19
N ARG A 299 -13.50 18.19 -0.16
CA ARG A 299 -12.25 18.97 -0.03
C ARG A 299 -11.01 18.07 0.08
N VAL A 300 -11.06 17.07 0.93
CA VAL A 300 -9.95 16.12 1.11
C VAL A 300 -9.72 15.32 -0.17
N GLN A 301 -10.77 14.85 -0.81
CA GLN A 301 -10.69 14.11 -2.07
C GLN A 301 -10.01 14.93 -3.17
N ARG A 302 -10.41 16.19 -3.34
CA ARG A 302 -9.81 17.13 -4.29
C ARG A 302 -8.36 17.45 -3.95
N ALA A 303 -8.05 17.68 -2.67
CA ALA A 303 -6.69 17.98 -2.21
C ALA A 303 -5.74 16.80 -2.48
N LEU A 304 -6.19 15.57 -2.21
CA LEU A 304 -5.41 14.37 -2.48
C LEU A 304 -5.20 14.17 -4.00
N ALA A 305 -6.25 14.31 -4.78
CA ALA A 305 -6.18 14.18 -6.24
C ALA A 305 -5.28 15.28 -6.86
N ALA A 306 -5.30 16.50 -6.31
CA ALA A 306 -4.44 17.61 -6.76
C ALA A 306 -2.94 17.35 -6.55
N VAL A 307 -2.56 16.35 -5.79
CA VAL A 307 -1.16 15.93 -5.62
C VAL A 307 -0.90 14.61 -6.35
N CYS A 308 -1.77 13.61 -6.16
CA CYS A 308 -1.55 12.28 -6.75
C CYS A 308 -1.62 12.29 -8.29
N VAL A 309 -2.52 13.07 -8.88
CA VAL A 309 -2.66 13.11 -10.36
C VAL A 309 -1.44 13.76 -11.02
N PRO A 310 -0.97 14.97 -10.62
CA PRO A 310 0.27 15.52 -11.16
C PRO A 310 1.50 14.61 -10.99
N VAL A 311 1.64 13.94 -9.84
CA VAL A 311 2.73 12.98 -9.61
C VAL A 311 2.66 11.84 -10.62
N ALA A 312 1.48 11.25 -10.82
CA ALA A 312 1.28 10.16 -11.78
C ALA A 312 1.54 10.59 -13.23
N VAL A 313 1.11 11.79 -13.60
CA VAL A 313 1.39 12.37 -14.93
C VAL A 313 2.90 12.57 -15.12
N CYS A 314 3.61 13.10 -14.13
CA CYS A 314 5.07 13.22 -14.17
C CYS A 314 5.75 11.85 -14.29
N GLN A 315 5.29 10.83 -13.53
CA GLN A 315 5.81 9.46 -13.65
C GLN A 315 5.61 8.90 -15.08
N ALA A 316 4.42 9.12 -15.67
CA ALA A 316 4.14 8.66 -17.02
C ALA A 316 5.01 9.37 -18.08
N ILE A 317 5.28 10.68 -17.93
CA ILE A 317 6.15 11.44 -18.84
C ILE A 317 7.61 10.99 -18.69
N VAL A 318 8.11 10.84 -17.46
CA VAL A 318 9.51 10.49 -17.21
C VAL A 318 9.83 9.02 -17.49
N ALA A 319 8.83 8.18 -17.73
CA ALA A 319 8.97 6.72 -17.88
C ALA A 319 10.07 6.35 -18.88
N ALA A 320 9.98 6.83 -20.14
CA ALA A 320 10.92 6.46 -21.18
C ALA A 320 12.36 6.93 -20.87
N PRO A 321 12.62 8.21 -20.55
CA PRO A 321 13.97 8.64 -20.17
C PRO A 321 14.48 7.95 -18.89
N LEU A 322 13.64 7.73 -17.89
CA LEU A 322 14.03 7.05 -16.66
C LEU A 322 14.50 5.61 -16.93
N PHE A 323 13.74 4.87 -17.73
CA PHE A 323 14.11 3.48 -18.05
C PHE A 323 15.38 3.43 -18.90
N ARG A 324 15.58 4.34 -19.86
CA ARG A 324 16.83 4.41 -20.63
C ARG A 324 18.05 4.75 -19.79
N LEU A 325 17.89 5.64 -18.79
CA LEU A 325 19.00 6.07 -17.93
C LEU A 325 19.35 5.05 -16.84
N ALA A 326 18.33 4.39 -16.25
CA ALA A 326 18.50 3.66 -14.98
C ALA A 326 18.43 2.14 -15.13
N PHE A 327 17.75 1.62 -16.18
CA PHE A 327 17.49 0.18 -16.33
C PHE A 327 18.21 -0.42 -17.56
N PRO A 328 18.58 -1.71 -17.50
CA PRO A 328 19.04 -2.47 -18.66
C PRO A 328 18.01 -2.54 -19.79
N SER A 329 18.48 -2.94 -20.99
CA SER A 329 17.65 -3.06 -22.20
C SER A 329 16.42 -3.94 -22.03
N ASP A 330 16.55 -5.04 -21.29
CA ASP A 330 15.51 -6.04 -21.08
C ASP A 330 14.27 -5.48 -20.35
N TRP A 331 14.45 -4.38 -19.59
CA TRP A 331 13.40 -3.70 -18.89
C TRP A 331 12.71 -2.59 -19.68
N GLN A 332 13.21 -2.25 -20.88
CA GLN A 332 12.61 -1.18 -21.70
C GLN A 332 11.16 -1.50 -22.10
N ALA A 333 10.83 -2.78 -22.25
CA ALA A 333 9.48 -3.24 -22.52
C ALA A 333 8.49 -2.92 -21.37
N ALA A 334 8.96 -2.57 -20.16
CA ALA A 334 8.11 -2.13 -19.05
C ALA A 334 7.63 -0.68 -19.18
N VAL A 335 8.19 0.14 -20.07
CA VAL A 335 7.85 1.57 -20.21
C VAL A 335 6.35 1.81 -20.41
N PRO A 336 5.67 1.19 -21.40
CA PRO A 336 4.23 1.39 -21.58
C PRO A 336 3.42 0.96 -20.35
N THR A 337 3.80 -0.17 -19.75
CA THR A 337 3.17 -0.68 -18.53
C THR A 337 3.34 0.31 -17.38
N PHE A 338 4.53 0.84 -17.16
CA PHE A 338 4.81 1.81 -16.10
C PHE A 338 4.03 3.12 -16.30
N GLN A 339 3.89 3.59 -17.52
CA GLN A 339 3.09 4.77 -17.86
C GLN A 339 1.63 4.58 -17.45
N VAL A 340 1.02 3.48 -17.87
CA VAL A 340 -0.39 3.19 -17.61
C VAL A 340 -0.63 2.89 -16.13
N VAL A 341 0.23 2.08 -15.50
CA VAL A 341 0.14 1.77 -14.05
C VAL A 341 0.26 3.06 -13.22
N SER A 342 1.16 3.97 -13.57
CA SER A 342 1.32 5.24 -12.85
C SER A 342 0.02 6.04 -12.84
N LEU A 343 -0.67 6.13 -13.97
CA LEU A 343 -1.96 6.81 -14.07
C LEU A 343 -3.06 6.05 -13.29
N ALA A 344 -3.13 4.73 -13.42
CA ALA A 344 -4.09 3.89 -12.68
C ALA A 344 -3.91 4.01 -11.16
N GLN A 345 -2.69 4.03 -10.68
CA GLN A 345 -2.35 4.16 -9.26
C GLN A 345 -2.82 5.50 -8.66
N ALA A 346 -2.83 6.60 -9.41
CA ALA A 346 -3.39 7.86 -8.92
C ALA A 346 -4.87 7.72 -8.56
N VAL A 347 -5.65 6.99 -9.37
CA VAL A 347 -7.06 6.71 -9.07
C VAL A 347 -7.20 5.84 -7.83
N TYR A 348 -6.40 4.77 -7.73
CA TYR A 348 -6.39 3.87 -6.57
C TYR A 348 -6.10 4.62 -5.26
N PHE A 349 -5.05 5.44 -5.22
CA PHE A 349 -4.66 6.14 -3.99
C PHE A 349 -5.64 7.22 -3.55
N THR A 350 -6.48 7.74 -4.45
CA THR A 350 -7.59 8.63 -4.08
C THR A 350 -8.77 7.90 -3.44
N SER A 351 -8.75 6.56 -3.33
CA SER A 351 -9.83 5.77 -2.69
C SER A 351 -9.88 5.91 -1.17
N GLY A 352 -8.76 6.25 -0.53
CA GLY A 352 -8.62 6.29 0.93
C GLY A 352 -9.68 7.14 1.65
N PRO A 353 -9.92 8.40 1.24
CA PRO A 353 -10.97 9.24 1.83
C PRO A 353 -12.36 8.64 1.69
N THR A 354 -12.69 8.04 0.54
CA THR A 354 -13.99 7.39 0.28
C THR A 354 -14.24 6.25 1.25
N MET A 355 -13.26 5.35 1.42
CA MET A 355 -13.31 4.26 2.38
C MET A 355 -13.47 4.76 3.81
N SER A 356 -12.68 5.76 4.20
CA SER A 356 -12.70 6.34 5.54
C SER A 356 -14.04 6.98 5.87
N CYS A 357 -14.63 7.72 4.93
CA CYS A 357 -15.93 8.36 5.10
C CYS A 357 -17.06 7.35 5.20
N LEU A 358 -17.10 6.31 4.34
CA LEU A 358 -18.10 5.25 4.40
C LEU A 358 -18.03 4.42 5.69
N ARG A 359 -16.83 4.18 6.23
CA ARG A 359 -16.63 3.56 7.54
C ARG A 359 -17.15 4.44 8.66
N ALA A 360 -16.89 5.75 8.62
CA ALA A 360 -17.39 6.72 9.58
C ALA A 360 -18.95 6.83 9.55
N GLN A 361 -19.56 6.64 8.37
CA GLN A 361 -21.02 6.54 8.19
C GLN A 361 -21.60 5.18 8.61
N HIS A 362 -20.78 4.22 9.11
CA HIS A 362 -21.17 2.84 9.43
C HIS A 362 -21.82 2.07 8.27
N ARG A 363 -21.51 2.40 7.02
CA ARG A 363 -22.06 1.74 5.83
C ARG A 363 -21.27 0.49 5.44
N PHE A 364 -20.97 -0.39 6.41
CA PHE A 364 -20.13 -1.58 6.22
C PHE A 364 -20.72 -2.59 5.23
N ARG A 365 -22.05 -2.74 5.19
CA ARG A 365 -22.72 -3.62 4.20
C ARG A 365 -22.49 -3.12 2.78
N PHE A 366 -22.61 -1.82 2.56
CA PHE A 366 -22.32 -1.21 1.26
C PHE A 366 -20.85 -1.41 0.87
N LEU A 367 -19.91 -1.19 1.79
CA LEU A 367 -18.48 -1.42 1.55
C LEU A 367 -18.21 -2.86 1.12
N LEU A 368 -18.80 -3.85 1.80
CA LEU A 368 -18.63 -5.25 1.46
C LEU A 368 -19.16 -5.55 0.05
N TRP A 369 -20.40 -5.16 -0.25
CA TRP A 369 -20.99 -5.35 -1.57
C TRP A 369 -20.18 -4.65 -2.67
N TRP A 370 -19.79 -3.42 -2.44
CA TRP A 370 -19.01 -2.64 -3.38
C TRP A 370 -17.67 -3.30 -3.71
N GLN A 371 -16.91 -3.74 -2.71
CA GLN A 371 -15.65 -4.45 -2.91
C GLN A 371 -15.83 -5.82 -3.56
N SER A 372 -16.89 -6.55 -3.21
CA SER A 372 -17.21 -7.85 -3.84
C SER A 372 -17.56 -7.70 -5.32
N ILE A 373 -18.36 -6.71 -5.66
CA ILE A 373 -18.69 -6.39 -7.06
C ILE A 373 -17.44 -5.96 -7.82
N GLN A 374 -16.61 -5.12 -7.22
CA GLN A 374 -15.35 -4.71 -7.82
C GLN A 374 -14.45 -5.91 -8.10
N LEU A 375 -14.28 -6.83 -7.15
CA LEU A 375 -13.51 -8.06 -7.33
C LEU A 375 -14.06 -8.91 -8.49
N LEU A 376 -15.38 -9.13 -8.51
CA LEU A 376 -16.04 -9.94 -9.54
C LEU A 376 -15.89 -9.35 -10.94
N LEU A 377 -16.00 -8.03 -11.08
CA LEU A 377 -15.86 -7.34 -12.37
C LEU A 377 -14.40 -7.19 -12.81
N SER A 378 -13.47 -7.11 -11.85
CA SER A 378 -12.03 -6.95 -12.16
C SER A 378 -11.45 -8.19 -12.83
N VAL A 379 -11.86 -9.41 -12.44
CA VAL A 379 -11.33 -10.65 -13.03
C VAL A 379 -11.51 -10.71 -14.55
N PRO A 380 -12.73 -10.63 -15.11
CA PRO A 380 -12.92 -10.68 -16.56
C PRO A 380 -12.29 -9.48 -17.27
N LEU A 381 -12.33 -8.27 -16.65
CA LEU A 381 -11.74 -7.08 -17.24
C LEU A 381 -10.20 -7.19 -17.35
N TYR A 382 -9.54 -7.72 -16.32
CA TYR A 382 -8.10 -7.95 -16.35
C TYR A 382 -7.71 -9.07 -17.30
N THR A 383 -8.53 -10.13 -17.42
CA THR A 383 -8.31 -11.20 -18.39
C THR A 383 -8.39 -10.69 -19.83
N VAL A 384 -9.39 -9.87 -20.14
CA VAL A 384 -9.52 -9.21 -21.45
C VAL A 384 -8.34 -8.25 -21.68
N GLY A 385 -7.96 -7.45 -20.71
CA GLY A 385 -6.80 -6.57 -20.79
C GLY A 385 -5.50 -7.34 -21.04
N ALA A 386 -5.28 -8.45 -20.31
CA ALA A 386 -4.12 -9.31 -20.46
C ALA A 386 -4.03 -9.92 -21.88
N SER A 387 -5.14 -10.42 -22.42
CA SER A 387 -5.18 -11.02 -23.75
C SER A 387 -5.01 -9.99 -24.87
N ALA A 388 -5.42 -8.72 -24.66
CA ALA A 388 -5.35 -7.68 -25.66
C ALA A 388 -3.95 -7.05 -25.79
N SER A 389 -3.27 -6.78 -24.68
CA SER A 389 -2.01 -6.00 -24.64
C SER A 389 -1.09 -6.42 -23.48
N GLY A 390 -1.19 -7.64 -22.97
CA GLY A 390 -0.32 -8.17 -21.93
C GLY A 390 -0.33 -7.32 -20.65
N ALA A 391 0.83 -7.02 -20.12
CA ALA A 391 1.02 -6.25 -18.90
C ALA A 391 0.40 -4.84 -18.96
N ALA A 392 0.56 -4.12 -20.08
CA ALA A 392 -0.04 -2.80 -20.25
C ALA A 392 -1.56 -2.83 -20.33
N GLY A 393 -2.12 -3.90 -20.92
CA GLY A 393 -3.56 -4.12 -20.98
C GLY A 393 -4.18 -4.36 -19.60
N VAL A 394 -3.54 -5.15 -18.75
CA VAL A 394 -3.98 -5.32 -17.35
C VAL A 394 -3.93 -3.99 -16.59
N ALA A 395 -2.86 -3.23 -16.77
CA ALA A 395 -2.74 -1.91 -16.16
C ALA A 395 -3.87 -0.95 -16.58
N ALA A 396 -4.21 -0.92 -17.87
CA ALA A 396 -5.33 -0.11 -18.37
C ALA A 396 -6.68 -0.59 -17.81
N ALA A 397 -6.91 -1.90 -17.82
CA ALA A 397 -8.11 -2.52 -17.27
C ALA A 397 -8.26 -2.19 -15.78
N SER A 398 -7.17 -2.25 -15.01
CA SER A 398 -7.18 -1.91 -13.59
C SER A 398 -7.52 -0.44 -13.35
N GLY A 399 -6.94 0.47 -14.15
CA GLY A 399 -7.28 1.89 -14.11
C GLY A 399 -8.77 2.15 -14.34
N VAL A 400 -9.37 1.49 -15.34
CA VAL A 400 -10.80 1.56 -15.63
C VAL A 400 -11.63 1.00 -14.47
N ALA A 401 -11.27 -0.19 -13.95
CA ALA A 401 -11.96 -0.81 -12.81
C ALA A 401 -11.94 0.10 -11.59
N TRP A 402 -10.80 0.69 -11.25
CA TRP A 402 -10.66 1.62 -10.14
C TRP A 402 -11.43 2.91 -10.38
N ALA A 403 -11.43 3.48 -11.60
CA ALA A 403 -12.18 4.68 -11.92
C ALA A 403 -13.70 4.48 -11.77
N LEU A 404 -14.22 3.37 -12.31
CA LEU A 404 -15.65 3.00 -12.15
C LEU A 404 -16.00 2.77 -10.68
N SER A 405 -15.14 2.05 -9.96
CA SER A 405 -15.31 1.79 -8.53
C SER A 405 -15.35 3.11 -7.74
N MET A 406 -14.43 4.04 -8.01
CA MET A 406 -14.37 5.34 -7.36
C MET A 406 -15.59 6.21 -7.67
N LEU A 407 -16.07 6.19 -8.91
CA LEU A 407 -17.28 6.90 -9.27
C LEU A 407 -18.48 6.46 -8.41
N VAL A 408 -18.67 5.15 -8.25
CA VAL A 408 -19.72 4.57 -7.39
C VAL A 408 -19.49 4.89 -5.92
N GLY A 409 -18.26 4.76 -5.43
CA GLY A 409 -17.90 5.04 -4.04
C GLY A 409 -18.13 6.51 -3.64
N ILE A 410 -17.66 7.46 -4.45
CA ILE A 410 -17.87 8.89 -4.23
C ILE A 410 -19.37 9.22 -4.29
N ALA A 411 -20.09 8.72 -5.31
CA ALA A 411 -21.53 8.93 -5.44
C ALA A 411 -22.30 8.40 -4.23
N ALA A 412 -21.89 7.27 -3.67
CA ALA A 412 -22.49 6.70 -2.46
C ALA A 412 -22.28 7.58 -1.22
N VAL A 413 -21.12 8.22 -1.08
CA VAL A 413 -20.85 9.17 0.04
C VAL A 413 -21.74 10.39 -0.06
N ILE A 414 -21.92 10.97 -1.26
CA ILE A 414 -22.61 12.26 -1.44
C ILE A 414 -24.11 12.12 -1.68
N ARG A 415 -24.63 10.89 -1.87
CA ARG A 415 -26.03 10.60 -2.25
C ARG A 415 -27.08 11.24 -1.33
N GLY A 416 -26.76 11.44 -0.06
CA GLY A 416 -27.71 12.01 0.91
C GLY A 416 -27.88 13.54 0.81
N ILE A 417 -27.03 14.22 0.03
CA ILE A 417 -26.96 15.70 -0.02
C ILE A 417 -27.15 16.22 -1.45
N GLU A 418 -26.59 15.50 -2.43
CA GLU A 418 -26.63 15.92 -3.83
C GLU A 418 -27.76 15.25 -4.61
N ARG A 419 -28.46 16.04 -5.43
CA ARG A 419 -29.55 15.55 -6.29
C ARG A 419 -29.05 14.66 -7.45
N ARG A 420 -27.82 14.92 -7.94
CA ARG A 420 -27.18 14.18 -9.03
C ARG A 420 -25.81 13.63 -8.59
N PRO A 421 -25.79 12.62 -7.72
CA PRO A 421 -24.55 12.17 -7.08
C PRO A 421 -23.52 11.64 -8.09
N LEU A 422 -23.92 10.96 -9.16
CA LEU A 422 -23.00 10.45 -10.17
C LEU A 422 -22.33 11.57 -10.97
N VAL A 423 -23.06 12.64 -11.32
CA VAL A 423 -22.50 13.79 -12.05
C VAL A 423 -21.49 14.54 -11.17
N CYS A 424 -21.84 14.77 -9.91
CA CYS A 424 -20.93 15.41 -8.96
C CYS A 424 -19.68 14.53 -8.72
N ALA A 425 -19.85 13.23 -8.55
CA ALA A 425 -18.74 12.28 -8.39
C ALA A 425 -17.81 12.27 -9.63
N ALA A 426 -18.39 12.26 -10.84
CA ALA A 426 -17.63 12.38 -12.09
C ALA A 426 -16.84 13.69 -12.14
N GLY A 427 -17.45 14.82 -11.74
CA GLY A 427 -16.77 16.11 -11.65
C GLY A 427 -15.58 16.10 -10.69
N VAL A 428 -15.77 15.52 -9.49
CA VAL A 428 -14.67 15.39 -8.48
C VAL A 428 -13.54 14.50 -8.99
N LEU A 429 -13.86 13.43 -9.71
CA LEU A 429 -12.89 12.47 -10.23
C LEU A 429 -12.15 13.02 -11.46
N LEU A 430 -12.86 13.60 -12.42
CA LEU A 430 -12.29 13.98 -13.74
C LEU A 430 -11.60 15.35 -13.73
N GLN A 431 -12.06 16.29 -12.90
CA GLN A 431 -11.51 17.65 -12.86
C GLN A 431 -9.96 17.70 -12.74
N PRO A 432 -9.29 16.94 -11.85
CA PRO A 432 -7.84 16.95 -11.76
C PRO A 432 -7.15 16.46 -13.03
N TRP A 433 -7.74 15.46 -13.70
CA TRP A 433 -7.21 14.90 -14.96
C TRP A 433 -7.32 15.89 -16.11
N LEU A 434 -8.45 16.60 -16.22
CA LEU A 434 -8.63 17.64 -17.26
C LEU A 434 -7.61 18.77 -17.12
N ILE A 435 -7.28 19.15 -15.87
CA ILE A 435 -6.25 20.17 -15.60
C ILE A 435 -4.85 19.68 -15.99
N CYS A 436 -4.54 18.40 -15.78
CA CYS A 436 -3.23 17.83 -16.07
C CYS A 436 -3.07 17.39 -17.53
N LEU A 437 -4.16 17.28 -18.30
CA LEU A 437 -4.13 16.82 -19.69
C LEU A 437 -3.20 17.66 -20.60
N PRO A 438 -3.23 19.00 -20.57
CA PRO A 438 -2.29 19.80 -21.36
C PRO A 438 -0.83 19.53 -21.01
N ALA A 439 -0.53 19.36 -19.71
CA ALA A 439 0.83 19.04 -19.26
C ALA A 439 1.27 17.66 -19.70
N LEU A 440 0.36 16.67 -19.71
CA LEU A 440 0.63 15.33 -20.21
C LEU A 440 0.99 15.37 -21.71
N LEU A 441 0.20 16.10 -22.50
CA LEU A 441 0.44 16.24 -23.96
C LEU A 441 1.75 16.99 -24.25
N LEU A 442 1.99 18.10 -23.56
CA LEU A 442 3.25 18.86 -23.67
C LEU A 442 4.46 18.03 -23.24
N GLY A 443 4.33 17.26 -22.16
CA GLY A 443 5.38 16.37 -21.68
C GLY A 443 5.71 15.28 -22.69
N TYR A 444 4.71 14.65 -23.27
CA TYR A 444 4.91 13.66 -24.33
C TYR A 444 5.59 14.26 -25.57
N TRP A 445 5.15 15.43 -25.99
CA TRP A 445 5.79 16.18 -27.10
C TRP A 445 7.25 16.53 -26.76
N ALA A 446 7.51 17.00 -25.53
CA ALA A 446 8.87 17.31 -25.08
C ALA A 446 9.77 16.06 -25.08
N VAL A 447 9.30 14.94 -24.56
CA VAL A 447 10.05 13.66 -24.58
C VAL A 447 10.40 13.25 -26.00
N THR A 448 9.44 13.31 -26.94
CA THR A 448 9.68 12.92 -28.32
C THR A 448 10.70 13.84 -29.05
N LYS A 449 10.68 15.15 -28.77
CA LYS A 449 11.63 16.09 -29.36
C LYS A 449 13.01 16.02 -28.70
N LEU A 450 13.06 15.94 -27.36
CA LEU A 450 14.33 15.92 -26.66
C LEU A 450 15.03 14.56 -26.75
N SER A 451 14.33 13.47 -27.01
CA SER A 451 14.94 12.14 -27.21
C SER A 451 15.92 12.13 -28.39
N ALA A 452 15.76 13.03 -29.37
CA ALA A 452 16.72 13.20 -30.47
C ALA A 452 18.10 13.67 -29.99
N LEU A 453 18.21 14.28 -28.81
CA LEU A 453 19.48 14.70 -28.17
C LEU A 453 20.16 13.57 -27.37
N GLY A 454 19.62 12.35 -27.40
CA GLY A 454 20.15 11.19 -26.67
C GLY A 454 20.17 11.41 -25.16
N LEU A 455 21.29 11.06 -24.52
CA LEU A 455 21.46 11.16 -23.05
C LEU A 455 21.17 12.57 -22.51
N LEU A 456 21.61 13.61 -23.19
CA LEU A 456 21.38 15.00 -22.78
C LEU A 456 19.87 15.32 -22.77
N GLY A 457 19.14 14.87 -23.78
CA GLY A 457 17.69 15.05 -23.86
C GLY A 457 16.96 14.33 -22.73
N ASP A 458 17.36 13.11 -22.38
CA ASP A 458 16.80 12.35 -21.28
C ASP A 458 17.06 13.03 -19.91
N LEU A 459 18.26 13.59 -19.71
CA LEU A 459 18.58 14.37 -18.50
C LEU A 459 17.76 15.66 -18.42
N ILE A 460 17.65 16.42 -19.52
CA ILE A 460 16.84 17.64 -19.58
C ILE A 460 15.37 17.30 -19.26
N THR A 461 14.83 16.25 -19.87
CA THR A 461 13.45 15.83 -19.63
C THR A 461 13.23 15.50 -18.15
N THR A 462 14.11 14.69 -17.56
CA THR A 462 13.95 14.19 -16.19
C THR A 462 14.13 15.29 -15.15
N PHE A 463 15.15 16.14 -15.30
CA PHE A 463 15.53 17.08 -14.25
C PHE A 463 15.05 18.53 -14.46
N VAL A 464 14.59 18.88 -15.66
CA VAL A 464 14.11 20.23 -15.96
C VAL A 464 12.64 20.23 -16.41
N ALA A 465 12.30 19.49 -17.49
CA ALA A 465 10.97 19.56 -18.06
C ALA A 465 9.90 18.98 -17.12
N VAL A 466 10.12 17.82 -16.53
CA VAL A 466 9.15 17.19 -15.63
C VAL A 466 8.92 17.99 -14.34
N PRO A 467 9.92 18.49 -13.61
CA PRO A 467 9.69 19.41 -12.48
C PRO A 467 8.97 20.70 -12.87
N ALA A 468 9.27 21.30 -14.03
CA ALA A 468 8.57 22.49 -14.52
C ALA A 468 7.09 22.20 -14.79
N LEU A 469 6.77 21.09 -15.45
CA LEU A 469 5.40 20.65 -15.71
C LEU A 469 4.67 20.33 -14.39
N PHE A 470 5.35 19.74 -13.40
CA PHE A 470 4.76 19.48 -12.09
C PHE A 470 4.35 20.78 -11.41
N VAL A 471 5.24 21.79 -11.39
CA VAL A 471 4.92 23.11 -10.81
C VAL A 471 3.75 23.77 -11.56
N MET A 472 3.73 23.69 -12.89
CA MET A 472 2.63 24.21 -13.71
C MET A 472 1.29 23.54 -13.39
N MET A 473 1.27 22.20 -13.25
CA MET A 473 0.08 21.46 -12.85
C MET A 473 -0.40 21.85 -11.46
N LEU A 474 0.51 22.00 -10.49
CA LEU A 474 0.16 22.44 -9.14
C LEU A 474 -0.43 23.86 -9.13
N GLN A 475 0.09 24.76 -9.95
CA GLN A 475 -0.46 26.11 -10.11
C GLN A 475 -1.86 26.08 -10.71
N GLY A 476 -2.07 25.25 -11.75
CA GLY A 476 -3.40 25.03 -12.34
C GLY A 476 -4.40 24.48 -11.32
N MET A 477 -3.97 23.53 -10.47
CA MET A 477 -4.79 23.00 -9.39
C MET A 477 -5.15 24.06 -8.34
N ARG A 478 -4.21 24.94 -7.98
CA ARG A 478 -4.45 26.06 -7.05
C ARG A 478 -5.47 27.05 -7.59
N PHE A 479 -5.31 27.44 -8.87
CA PHE A 479 -6.21 28.40 -9.51
C PHE A 479 -7.68 27.95 -9.49
N LEU A 480 -7.91 26.63 -9.67
CA LEU A 480 -9.26 26.04 -9.67
C LEU A 480 -9.78 25.65 -8.28
N ASN A 481 -8.91 25.50 -7.29
CA ASN A 481 -9.27 25.04 -5.94
C ASN A 481 -8.76 26.02 -4.87
N ARG A 482 -9.44 27.15 -4.70
CA ARG A 482 -9.14 28.14 -3.61
C ARG A 482 -9.08 27.49 -2.21
N ASP A 483 -9.75 26.37 -2.00
CA ASP A 483 -9.70 25.59 -0.76
C ASP A 483 -8.32 24.98 -0.47
N ILE A 484 -7.51 24.71 -1.51
CA ILE A 484 -6.12 24.20 -1.35
C ILE A 484 -5.22 25.30 -0.80
N ASP A 485 -5.40 26.56 -1.23
CA ASP A 485 -4.62 27.68 -0.70
C ASP A 485 -4.88 27.93 0.78
N GLN A 486 -6.12 27.71 1.24
CA GLN A 486 -6.43 27.79 2.67
C GLN A 486 -5.76 26.67 3.47
N ALA A 487 -5.73 25.44 2.95
CA ALA A 487 -5.06 24.31 3.58
C ALA A 487 -3.54 24.51 3.63
N ILE A 488 -2.91 24.97 2.54
CA ILE A 488 -1.47 25.28 2.49
C ILE A 488 -1.16 26.47 3.41
N GLY A 489 -2.02 27.49 3.44
CA GLY A 489 -1.90 28.64 4.35
C GLY A 489 -1.96 28.22 5.81
N ALA A 490 -2.82 27.27 6.17
CA ALA A 490 -2.91 26.72 7.52
C ALA A 490 -1.65 25.94 7.92
N VAL A 491 -1.14 25.10 7.02
CA VAL A 491 0.14 24.36 7.23
C VAL A 491 1.31 25.32 7.36
N LYS A 492 1.39 26.36 6.50
CA LYS A 492 2.45 27.37 6.55
C LYS A 492 2.40 28.17 7.87
N LYS A 493 1.21 28.54 8.34
CA LYS A 493 1.01 29.19 9.65
C LYS A 493 1.41 28.27 10.81
N ALA A 494 1.08 26.96 10.74
CA ALA A 494 1.46 25.99 11.77
C ALA A 494 2.96 25.78 11.83
N VAL A 495 3.67 25.74 10.69
CA VAL A 495 5.13 25.64 10.61
C VAL A 495 5.83 26.90 11.10
N VAL A 496 5.30 28.08 10.77
CA VAL A 496 5.86 29.39 11.23
C VAL A 496 5.68 29.57 12.74
N ARG A 497 4.50 29.23 13.29
CA ARG A 497 4.29 29.26 14.76
C ARG A 497 5.22 28.30 15.52
N ARG A 498 5.67 27.20 14.90
CA ARG A 498 6.67 26.28 15.51
C ARG A 498 8.12 26.80 15.47
N ARG A 499 8.42 27.82 14.66
CA ARG A 499 9.76 28.45 14.63
C ARG A 499 9.89 29.63 15.60
N GLN A 500 8.75 30.11 16.12
CA GLN A 500 8.72 31.27 17.01
C GLN A 500 8.40 30.91 18.48
N GLY A 501 8.15 29.65 18.82
CA GLY A 501 8.09 29.08 20.16
C GLY A 501 9.06 27.90 20.32
#